data_3d37a80552eb5ff22621dd8029e994ef
#
_entry.id   3d37a80552eb5ff22621dd8029e994ef
#
_cell.length_a   1.000
_cell.length_b   1.000
_cell.length_c   1.000
_cell.angle_alpha   90.00
_cell.angle_beta   90.00
_cell.angle_gamma   90.00
#
_symmetry.space_group_name_H-M   'P 1'
#
loop_
_entity.id
_entity.type
_entity.pdbx_description
1 polymer ?
#
loop_
_entity_poly.entity_id
_entity_poly.type
_entity_poly.pdbx_seq_one_letter_code
_entity_poly.pdbx_strand_id
1 'polypeptide(L)'
;MDTHFTVTNNPIEIPGHLNYATYQLKGSWTDNYGKLGTIICNGETKIPTSNLVELFGICEITDEDKNKRWWTINRDKSEIELGVGRAKQIEGQNIWKILNNIDCNYAVKHTEGFSYMKLNCNLTEKQHEDLQK
;
A
#
# COMPACT_ATOMS: atom_id res chain seq x y z
N MET A 1 -9.91 1.23 -2.89
CA MET A 1 -8.99 2.25 -3.41
C MET A 1 -8.07 1.61 -4.45
N ASP A 2 -8.01 2.21 -5.60
CA ASP A 2 -7.19 1.76 -6.72
C ASP A 2 -6.01 2.69 -6.90
N THR A 3 -4.81 2.14 -6.97
CA THR A 3 -3.57 2.92 -7.05
C THR A 3 -2.78 2.53 -8.28
N HIS A 4 -2.37 3.52 -9.07
CA HIS A 4 -1.43 3.36 -10.17
C HIS A 4 -0.11 4.01 -9.74
N PHE A 5 0.98 3.26 -9.85
CA PHE A 5 2.24 3.73 -9.28
C PHE A 5 3.45 3.24 -10.05
N THR A 6 4.57 3.90 -9.80
CA THR A 6 5.91 3.46 -10.21
C THR A 6 6.74 3.18 -8.98
N VAL A 7 7.70 2.28 -9.11
CA VAL A 7 8.59 1.88 -8.00
C VAL A 7 10.03 2.11 -8.43
N THR A 8 10.79 2.76 -7.55
CA THR A 8 12.25 2.76 -7.62
C THR A 8 12.77 1.94 -6.45
N ASN A 9 13.77 1.09 -6.70
CA ASN A 9 14.35 0.28 -5.65
C ASN A 9 15.88 0.28 -5.71
N ASN A 10 16.49 -0.03 -4.57
CA ASN A 10 17.94 -0.14 -4.42
C ASN A 10 18.24 -1.55 -3.89
N PRO A 11 18.45 -2.53 -4.78
CA PRO A 11 18.65 -3.91 -4.36
C PRO A 11 20.08 -4.19 -3.90
N ILE A 12 20.19 -5.09 -2.94
CA ILE A 12 21.45 -5.71 -2.53
C ILE A 12 21.21 -7.21 -2.52
N GLU A 13 22.01 -7.94 -3.30
CA GLU A 13 21.95 -9.40 -3.33
C GLU A 13 23.06 -9.99 -2.48
N ILE A 14 22.66 -10.89 -1.56
CA ILE A 14 23.61 -11.74 -0.84
C ILE A 14 23.53 -13.12 -1.47
N PRO A 15 24.50 -13.53 -2.31
CA PRO A 15 24.42 -14.78 -3.06
C PRO A 15 24.18 -15.99 -2.17
N GLY A 16 23.16 -16.79 -2.52
CA GLY A 16 22.79 -18.00 -1.78
C GLY A 16 22.04 -17.77 -0.46
N HIS A 17 21.74 -16.52 -0.12
CA HIS A 17 21.09 -16.18 1.15
C HIS A 17 19.84 -15.35 0.98
N LEU A 18 19.94 -14.13 0.43
CA LEU A 18 18.89 -13.13 0.53
C LEU A 18 19.03 -12.07 -0.55
N ASN A 19 17.92 -11.67 -1.14
CA ASN A 19 17.80 -10.42 -1.88
C ASN A 19 17.10 -9.41 -0.98
N TYR A 20 17.76 -8.28 -0.76
CA TYR A 20 17.26 -7.18 0.04
C TYR A 20 17.11 -5.94 -0.83
N ALA A 21 16.05 -5.20 -0.65
CA ALA A 21 15.90 -3.91 -1.32
C ALA A 21 15.17 -2.91 -0.45
N THR A 22 15.59 -1.66 -0.51
CA THR A 22 14.75 -0.53 -0.11
C THR A 22 14.02 -0.04 -1.35
N TYR A 23 12.81 0.47 -1.18
CA TYR A 23 12.02 0.96 -2.31
C TYR A 23 11.28 2.24 -1.98
N GLN A 24 10.96 3.00 -3.02
CA GLN A 24 10.01 4.10 -2.96
C GLN A 24 8.97 3.91 -4.05
N LEU A 25 7.72 4.02 -3.64
CA LEU A 25 6.56 3.95 -4.53
C LEU A 25 5.94 5.34 -4.61
N LYS A 26 5.64 5.80 -5.83
CA LYS A 26 4.92 7.05 -6.07
C LYS A 26 3.83 6.83 -7.08
N GLY A 27 2.67 7.40 -6.83
CA GLY A 27 1.57 7.25 -7.75
C GLY A 27 0.35 8.08 -7.42
N SER A 28 -0.75 7.71 -8.04
CA SER A 28 -2.06 8.32 -7.85
C SER A 28 -3.07 7.25 -7.45
N TRP A 29 -4.11 7.67 -6.78
CA TRP A 29 -5.17 6.76 -6.32
C TRP A 29 -6.55 7.36 -6.56
N THR A 30 -7.53 6.48 -6.66
CA THR A 30 -8.95 6.79 -6.67
C THR A 30 -9.68 5.83 -5.76
N ASP A 31 -10.84 6.21 -5.26
CA ASP A 31 -11.68 5.33 -4.44
C ASP A 31 -13.11 5.25 -4.97
N ASN A 32 -13.93 4.44 -4.30
CA ASN A 32 -15.32 4.21 -4.69
C ASN A 32 -16.24 5.41 -4.38
N TYR A 33 -15.73 6.41 -3.68
CA TYR A 33 -16.50 7.62 -3.30
C TYR A 33 -16.20 8.80 -4.24
N GLY A 34 -15.43 8.56 -5.30
CA GLY A 34 -15.05 9.60 -6.24
C GLY A 34 -13.90 10.50 -5.76
N LYS A 35 -13.23 10.12 -4.67
CA LYS A 35 -12.07 10.86 -4.19
C LYS A 35 -10.81 10.38 -4.90
N LEU A 36 -9.84 11.27 -5.00
CA LEU A 36 -8.56 11.00 -5.67
C LEU A 36 -7.42 11.77 -5.02
N GLY A 37 -6.21 11.41 -5.35
CA GLY A 37 -5.03 12.08 -4.82
C GLY A 37 -3.74 11.36 -5.18
N THR A 38 -2.73 11.61 -4.35
CA THR A 38 -1.39 11.08 -4.54
C THR A 38 -1.00 10.15 -3.39
N ILE A 39 -0.03 9.28 -3.66
CA ILE A 39 0.50 8.35 -2.69
C ILE A 39 2.02 8.28 -2.82
N ILE A 40 2.69 8.22 -1.69
CA ILE A 40 4.12 7.91 -1.62
C ILE A 40 4.33 6.88 -0.51
N CYS A 41 5.07 5.82 -0.83
CA CYS A 41 5.44 4.80 0.15
C CYS A 41 6.94 4.61 0.16
N ASN A 42 7.50 4.42 1.36
CA ASN A 42 8.89 4.02 1.55
C ASN A 42 8.91 2.72 2.34
N GLY A 43 9.79 1.81 1.96
CA GLY A 43 9.85 0.54 2.65
C GLY A 43 11.01 -0.34 2.24
N GLU A 44 10.94 -1.59 2.68
CA GLU A 44 11.94 -2.61 2.38
C GLU A 44 11.29 -3.94 2.02
N THR A 45 12.03 -4.71 1.22
CA THR A 45 11.68 -6.09 0.89
C THR A 45 12.84 -7.00 1.22
N LYS A 46 12.52 -8.22 1.69
CA LYS A 46 13.47 -9.31 1.91
C LYS A 46 12.95 -10.54 1.19
N ILE A 47 13.75 -11.08 0.28
CA ILE A 47 13.39 -12.26 -0.51
C ILE A 47 14.46 -13.33 -0.26
N PRO A 48 14.21 -14.25 0.70
CA PRO A 48 15.14 -15.36 0.95
C PRO A 48 15.11 -16.39 -0.18
N THR A 49 16.01 -17.38 -0.13
CA THR A 49 16.10 -18.43 -1.16
C THR A 49 14.82 -19.25 -1.32
N SER A 50 13.94 -19.24 -0.32
CA SER A 50 12.62 -19.88 -0.37
C SER A 50 11.63 -19.15 -1.27
N ASN A 51 11.98 -17.95 -1.77
CA ASN A 51 11.11 -17.06 -2.57
C ASN A 51 9.86 -16.55 -1.83
N LEU A 52 9.82 -16.65 -0.50
CA LEU A 52 8.77 -16.04 0.30
C LEU A 52 9.12 -14.59 0.57
N VAL A 53 8.29 -13.66 0.13
CA VAL A 53 8.55 -12.23 0.24
C VAL A 53 8.14 -11.72 1.61
N GLU A 54 9.06 -11.02 2.28
CA GLU A 54 8.75 -10.18 3.42
C GLU A 54 8.85 -8.73 2.97
N LEU A 55 7.79 -7.97 3.19
CA LEU A 55 7.72 -6.56 2.81
C LEU A 55 7.13 -5.75 3.96
N PHE A 56 7.75 -4.62 4.24
CA PHE A 56 7.19 -3.61 5.14
C PHE A 56 7.34 -2.24 4.49
N GLY A 57 6.32 -1.40 4.65
CA GLY A 57 6.38 -0.03 4.17
C GLY A 57 5.42 0.88 4.92
N ILE A 58 5.66 2.18 4.78
CA ILE A 58 4.79 3.23 5.29
C ILE A 58 4.40 4.10 4.10
N CYS A 59 3.09 4.35 3.99
CA CYS A 59 2.53 5.15 2.91
C CYS A 59 1.92 6.43 3.46
N GLU A 60 2.20 7.55 2.81
CA GLU A 60 1.51 8.80 3.01
C GLU A 60 0.59 9.03 1.82
N ILE A 61 -0.70 9.18 2.09
CA ILE A 61 -1.73 9.32 1.08
C ILE A 61 -2.36 10.70 1.26
N THR A 62 -2.40 11.48 0.18
CA THR A 62 -2.91 12.85 0.20
C THR A 62 -4.10 12.94 -0.75
N ASP A 63 -5.21 13.49 -0.30
CA ASP A 63 -6.38 13.72 -1.13
C ASP A 63 -6.35 15.09 -1.83
N GLU A 64 -7.36 15.36 -2.63
CA GLU A 64 -7.48 16.61 -3.42
C GLU A 64 -7.62 17.86 -2.54
N ASP A 65 -8.06 17.72 -1.29
CA ASP A 65 -8.17 18.79 -0.31
C ASP A 65 -6.93 18.92 0.57
N LYS A 66 -5.85 18.20 0.24
CA LYS A 66 -4.59 18.17 0.98
C LYS A 66 -4.67 17.52 2.35
N ASN A 67 -5.73 16.79 2.64
CA ASN A 67 -5.82 15.97 3.84
C ASN A 67 -5.01 14.70 3.66
N LYS A 68 -4.29 14.32 4.70
CA LYS A 68 -3.37 13.18 4.66
C LYS A 68 -3.83 12.05 5.54
N ARG A 69 -3.41 10.85 5.18
CA ARG A 69 -3.53 9.66 6.00
C ARG A 69 -2.29 8.80 5.82
N TRP A 70 -1.96 8.06 6.85
CA TRP A 70 -0.75 7.24 6.89
C TRP A 70 -1.10 5.79 7.14
N TRP A 71 -0.53 4.93 6.31
CA TRP A 71 -0.78 3.49 6.33
C TRP A 71 0.52 2.73 6.50
N THR A 72 0.46 1.60 7.22
CA THR A 72 1.49 0.57 7.10
C THR A 72 1.03 -0.48 6.11
N ILE A 73 1.98 -1.02 5.35
CA ILE A 73 1.75 -2.16 4.45
C ILE A 73 2.71 -3.27 4.80
N ASN A 74 2.21 -4.50 4.79
CA ASN A 74 2.97 -5.70 5.16
C ASN A 74 2.67 -6.84 4.23
N ARG A 75 3.71 -7.59 3.85
CA ARG A 75 3.61 -8.92 3.27
C ARG A 75 4.49 -9.84 4.08
N ASP A 76 3.88 -10.87 4.64
CA ASP A 76 4.58 -11.79 5.53
C ASP A 76 4.58 -13.17 4.92
N LYS A 77 5.76 -13.67 4.51
CA LYS A 77 5.95 -15.02 3.98
C LYS A 77 5.00 -15.39 2.83
N SER A 78 4.62 -14.42 1.99
CA SER A 78 3.83 -14.72 0.80
C SER A 78 4.72 -15.02 -0.39
N GLU A 79 4.25 -15.88 -1.31
CA GLU A 79 4.95 -16.12 -2.56
C GLU A 79 5.02 -14.86 -3.40
N ILE A 80 6.14 -14.66 -4.10
CA ILE A 80 6.40 -13.47 -4.93
C ILE A 80 5.25 -13.20 -5.90
N GLU A 81 4.71 -14.23 -6.49
CA GLU A 81 3.71 -14.15 -7.56
C GLU A 81 2.32 -13.77 -7.06
N LEU A 82 2.01 -13.97 -5.80
CA LEU A 82 0.68 -13.68 -5.27
C LEU A 82 0.40 -12.19 -5.11
N GLY A 83 1.43 -11.38 -4.84
CA GLY A 83 1.29 -9.93 -4.73
C GLY A 83 0.28 -9.43 -3.69
N VAL A 84 -0.06 -10.25 -2.69
CA VAL A 84 -1.11 -9.97 -1.70
C VAL A 84 -0.48 -9.62 -0.37
N GLY A 85 -1.05 -8.64 0.32
CA GLY A 85 -0.59 -8.23 1.63
C GLY A 85 -1.69 -7.56 2.46
N ARG A 86 -1.29 -7.02 3.60
CA ARG A 86 -2.16 -6.32 4.53
C ARG A 86 -1.76 -4.87 4.67
N ALA A 87 -2.75 -4.01 4.90
CA ALA A 87 -2.55 -2.60 5.14
C ALA A 87 -3.39 -2.17 6.35
N LYS A 88 -2.85 -1.22 7.12
CA LYS A 88 -3.54 -0.67 8.28
C LYS A 88 -3.34 0.82 8.32
N GLN A 89 -4.43 1.57 8.46
CA GLN A 89 -4.33 3.01 8.68
C GLN A 89 -3.92 3.30 10.12
N ILE A 90 -2.81 4.02 10.28
CA ILE A 90 -2.29 4.41 11.58
C ILE A 90 -2.93 5.73 12.01
N GLU A 91 -3.04 6.69 11.11
CA GLU A 91 -3.58 8.01 11.39
C GLU A 91 -4.18 8.62 10.13
N GLY A 92 -5.20 9.45 10.32
CA GLY A 92 -5.80 10.23 9.25
C GLY A 92 -6.21 11.61 9.72
N GLN A 93 -6.21 12.57 8.82
CA GLN A 93 -6.65 13.94 9.07
C GLN A 93 -8.12 14.09 8.67
N ASN A 94 -8.85 14.90 9.42
CA ASN A 94 -10.25 15.26 9.14
C ASN A 94 -11.14 14.02 8.91
N ILE A 95 -11.80 13.93 7.78
CA ILE A 95 -12.72 12.82 7.47
C ILE A 95 -12.03 11.44 7.53
N TRP A 96 -10.74 11.38 7.26
CA TRP A 96 -10.00 10.12 7.24
C TRP A 96 -9.78 9.53 8.63
N LYS A 97 -10.00 10.28 9.71
CA LYS A 97 -9.89 9.77 11.09
C LYS A 97 -10.81 8.59 11.37
N ILE A 98 -11.93 8.52 10.68
CA ILE A 98 -12.89 7.42 10.87
C ILE A 98 -12.34 6.06 10.48
N LEU A 99 -11.25 6.03 9.69
CA LEU A 99 -10.58 4.81 9.26
C LEU A 99 -9.38 4.43 10.11
N ASN A 100 -9.10 5.16 11.19
CA ASN A 100 -7.97 4.82 12.06
C ASN A 100 -8.11 3.41 12.61
N ASN A 101 -7.01 2.66 12.54
CA ASN A 101 -6.90 1.25 12.96
C ASN A 101 -7.69 0.24 12.09
N ILE A 102 -8.21 0.66 10.95
CA ILE A 102 -8.86 -0.27 10.03
C ILE A 102 -7.82 -1.19 9.37
N ASP A 103 -8.16 -2.47 9.28
CA ASP A 103 -7.35 -3.47 8.60
C ASP A 103 -7.90 -3.74 7.21
N CYS A 104 -7.03 -3.73 6.22
CA CYS A 104 -7.37 -3.93 4.82
C CYS A 104 -6.46 -4.98 4.19
N ASN A 105 -6.90 -5.52 3.07
CA ASN A 105 -6.07 -6.36 2.21
C ASN A 105 -5.74 -5.61 0.94
N TYR A 106 -4.53 -5.81 0.42
CA TYR A 106 -4.16 -5.26 -0.88
C TYR A 106 -3.64 -6.35 -1.80
N ALA A 107 -3.79 -6.12 -3.09
CA ALA A 107 -3.20 -6.95 -4.14
C ALA A 107 -2.47 -6.04 -5.13
N VAL A 108 -1.29 -6.47 -5.56
CA VAL A 108 -0.44 -5.73 -6.50
C VAL A 108 -0.32 -6.54 -7.78
N LYS A 109 -0.44 -5.85 -8.91
CA LYS A 109 -0.19 -6.41 -10.24
C LYS A 109 0.74 -5.49 -10.99
N HIS A 110 1.78 -6.08 -11.61
CA HIS A 110 2.73 -5.35 -12.42
C HIS A 110 2.43 -5.58 -13.90
N THR A 111 2.46 -4.49 -14.67
CA THR A 111 2.35 -4.49 -16.11
C THR A 111 3.53 -3.76 -16.71
N GLU A 112 3.69 -3.78 -18.04
CA GLU A 112 4.74 -3.03 -18.70
C GLU A 112 4.63 -1.54 -18.39
N GLY A 113 5.66 -0.97 -17.77
CA GLY A 113 5.79 0.46 -17.53
C GLY A 113 5.16 0.99 -16.25
N PHE A 114 4.26 0.26 -15.60
CA PHE A 114 3.66 0.70 -14.33
C PHE A 114 3.08 -0.46 -13.53
N SER A 115 2.75 -0.15 -12.29
CA SER A 115 2.15 -1.11 -11.35
C SER A 115 0.80 -0.61 -10.87
N TYR A 116 -0.04 -1.56 -10.50
CA TYR A 116 -1.40 -1.32 -10.04
C TYR A 116 -1.63 -2.02 -8.72
N MET A 117 -2.23 -1.32 -7.77
CA MET A 117 -2.60 -1.89 -6.47
C MET A 117 -4.07 -1.65 -6.19
N LYS A 118 -4.74 -2.68 -5.74
CA LYS A 118 -6.13 -2.59 -5.28
C LYS A 118 -6.18 -2.86 -3.79
N LEU A 119 -6.75 -1.92 -3.05
CA LEU A 119 -6.92 -2.00 -1.60
C LEU A 119 -8.40 -2.21 -1.29
N ASN A 120 -8.70 -3.25 -0.51
CA ASN A 120 -10.05 -3.56 -0.07
C ASN A 120 -10.13 -3.54 1.46
N CYS A 121 -11.06 -2.76 1.98
CA CYS A 121 -11.29 -2.62 3.41
C CYS A 121 -12.75 -2.99 3.73
N ASN A 122 -12.94 -3.65 4.87
CA ASN A 122 -14.27 -3.90 5.39
C ASN A 122 -14.69 -2.73 6.28
N LEU A 123 -15.61 -1.92 5.80
CA LEU A 123 -16.12 -0.77 6.53
C LEU A 123 -17.41 -1.13 7.26
N THR A 124 -17.62 -0.52 8.43
CA THR A 124 -18.93 -0.53 9.06
C THR A 124 -19.89 0.34 8.23
N GLU A 125 -21.18 0.12 8.39
CA GLU A 125 -22.18 0.92 7.69
C GLU A 125 -22.04 2.41 8.01
N LYS A 126 -21.75 2.75 9.26
CA LYS A 126 -21.52 4.12 9.68
C LYS A 126 -20.29 4.74 9.02
N GLN A 127 -19.18 4.00 8.96
CA GLN A 127 -17.96 4.47 8.28
C GLN A 127 -18.26 4.75 6.80
N HIS A 128 -18.99 3.86 6.16
CA HIS A 128 -19.37 4.01 4.76
C HIS A 128 -20.21 5.28 4.53
N GLU A 129 -21.22 5.52 5.38
CA GLU A 129 -22.05 6.73 5.32
C GLU A 129 -21.23 8.01 5.54
N ASP A 130 -20.34 8.01 6.53
CA ASP A 130 -19.52 9.17 6.85
C ASP A 130 -18.58 9.54 5.71
N LEU A 131 -18.05 8.55 4.98
CA LEU A 131 -17.17 8.80 3.82
C LEU A 131 -17.91 9.34 2.60
N GLN A 132 -19.21 9.14 2.53
CA GLN A 132 -20.05 9.63 1.43
C GLN A 132 -20.46 11.10 1.57
N LYS A 133 -20.21 11.68 2.72
CA LYS A 133 -20.53 13.10 2.99
C LYS A 133 -19.47 14.06 2.34
#